data_c0fa46e77125212ff0bb5d0fe3b9f109
#
_entry.id   c0fa46e77125212ff0bb5d0fe3b9f109
#
_cell.length_a   1.000
_cell.length_b   1.000
_cell.length_c   1.000
_cell.angle_alpha   90.00
_cell.angle_beta   90.00
_cell.angle_gamma   90.00
#
_symmetry.space_group_name_H-M   'P 1'
#
loop_
_entity.id
_entity.type
_entity.pdbx_description
1 polymer ?
#
loop_
_entity_poly.entity_id
_entity_poly.type
_entity_poly.pdbx_seq_one_letter_code
_entity_poly.pdbx_strand_id
1 'polypeptide(L)'
;MLNAARVWGEARARGARVLLRIEDHDRTRCRPEYEAALREDLAWLGFAPDAEVPRQSDRGARYAEVLADLEHRELAYPCDCSRKDIAAEAGDVFNEETRYPGRCRTRALDPATTPARRVIIEPGAERFTDLALGPQEQHPSRQCGDLLIRDRLGNWTYQFCVVVDDLDQGVDLVVRGEDLLSSTGRQIRLARLLGRSEPPAFLHHALLRKPGGAKLSKSDGDTGVRELRARSEEHTSELQSH
;
A
#
# COMPACT_ATOMS: atom_id res chain seq x y z
N MET A 1 7.65 -2.26 12.67
CA MET A 1 7.19 -2.68 14.03
C MET A 1 6.19 -1.72 14.67
N LEU A 2 6.36 -0.40 14.66
CA LEU A 2 5.32 0.51 15.17
C LEU A 2 3.95 0.23 14.53
N ASN A 3 3.91 0.05 13.20
CA ASN A 3 2.67 -0.28 12.51
C ASN A 3 2.04 -1.58 13.07
N ALA A 4 2.83 -2.65 13.26
CA ALA A 4 2.33 -3.89 13.85
C ALA A 4 1.76 -3.65 15.27
N ALA A 5 2.47 -2.93 16.14
CA ALA A 5 1.97 -2.61 17.48
C ALA A 5 0.65 -1.83 17.42
N ARG A 6 0.48 -0.91 16.46
CA ARG A 6 -0.77 -0.19 16.25
C ARG A 6 -1.87 -1.10 15.73
N VAL A 7 -1.59 -1.93 14.71
CA VAL A 7 -2.56 -2.87 14.15
C VAL A 7 -3.10 -3.81 15.24
N TRP A 8 -2.22 -4.49 16.00
CA TRP A 8 -2.65 -5.40 17.07
C TRP A 8 -3.34 -4.67 18.24
N GLY A 9 -2.87 -3.47 18.58
CA GLY A 9 -3.49 -2.63 19.61
C GLY A 9 -4.91 -2.22 19.26
N GLU A 10 -5.13 -1.73 18.04
CA GLU A 10 -6.46 -1.32 17.55
C GLU A 10 -7.39 -2.52 17.36
N ALA A 11 -6.88 -3.62 16.83
CA ALA A 11 -7.66 -4.85 16.70
C ALA A 11 -8.14 -5.35 18.07
N ARG A 12 -7.26 -5.42 19.06
CA ARG A 12 -7.62 -5.83 20.42
C ARG A 12 -8.64 -4.88 21.05
N ALA A 13 -8.47 -3.57 20.89
CA ALA A 13 -9.39 -2.57 21.45
C ALA A 13 -10.79 -2.65 20.82
N ARG A 14 -10.91 -3.13 19.60
CA ARG A 14 -12.17 -3.19 18.83
C ARG A 14 -12.75 -4.59 18.70
N GLY A 15 -12.09 -5.63 19.23
CA GLY A 15 -12.47 -7.02 19.01
C GLY A 15 -12.37 -7.45 17.53
N ALA A 16 -11.50 -6.81 16.76
CA ALA A 16 -11.28 -7.11 15.36
C ALA A 16 -10.24 -8.22 15.18
N ARG A 17 -10.29 -8.91 14.03
CA ARG A 17 -9.33 -9.95 13.66
C ARG A 17 -8.19 -9.35 12.85
N VAL A 18 -6.98 -9.85 13.06
CA VAL A 18 -5.80 -9.46 12.29
C VAL A 18 -5.49 -10.51 11.22
N LEU A 19 -5.48 -10.09 9.96
CA LEU A 19 -5.06 -10.91 8.83
C LEU A 19 -3.60 -10.57 8.49
N LEU A 20 -2.76 -11.59 8.34
CA LEU A 20 -1.40 -11.44 7.83
C LEU A 20 -1.38 -11.68 6.33
N ARG A 21 -1.00 -10.66 5.57
CA ARG A 21 -0.77 -10.70 4.12
C ARG A 21 0.69 -10.36 3.82
N ILE A 22 1.33 -11.21 3.06
CA ILE A 22 2.67 -10.93 2.53
C ILE A 22 2.53 -10.15 1.23
N GLU A 23 2.96 -8.90 1.25
CA GLU A 23 2.85 -7.95 0.13
C GLU A 23 4.13 -7.97 -0.72
N ASP A 24 4.34 -9.07 -1.44
CA ASP A 24 5.51 -9.37 -2.26
C ASP A 24 5.27 -9.23 -3.77
N HIS A 25 4.33 -8.36 -4.17
CA HIS A 25 4.04 -8.05 -5.57
C HIS A 25 5.24 -7.48 -6.33
N ASP A 26 6.13 -6.74 -5.66
CA ASP A 26 7.41 -6.27 -6.22
C ASP A 26 8.51 -7.30 -5.95
N ARG A 27 8.63 -8.27 -6.87
CA ARG A 27 9.64 -9.35 -6.77
C ARG A 27 11.07 -8.87 -6.83
N THR A 28 11.33 -7.63 -7.23
CA THR A 28 12.69 -7.06 -7.30
C THR A 28 13.21 -6.65 -5.93
N ARG A 29 12.30 -6.37 -4.98
CA ARG A 29 12.63 -5.88 -3.62
C ARG A 29 12.31 -6.88 -2.52
N CYS A 30 11.40 -7.82 -2.76
CA CYS A 30 10.98 -8.81 -1.78
C CYS A 30 11.90 -10.02 -1.83
N ARG A 31 12.45 -10.42 -0.67
CA ARG A 31 13.33 -11.57 -0.52
C ARG A 31 12.82 -12.49 0.59
N PRO A 32 12.95 -13.82 0.45
CA PRO A 32 12.48 -14.78 1.47
C PRO A 32 13.04 -14.53 2.87
N GLU A 33 14.30 -14.09 2.96
CA GLU A 33 14.94 -13.77 4.23
C GLU A 33 14.31 -12.58 4.97
N TYR A 34 13.67 -11.64 4.24
CA TYR A 34 12.94 -10.52 4.87
C TYR A 34 11.61 -10.98 5.44
N GLU A 35 10.93 -11.91 4.76
CA GLU A 35 9.70 -12.51 5.28
C GLU A 35 9.99 -13.35 6.52
N ALA A 36 11.01 -14.22 6.48
CA ALA A 36 11.41 -15.02 7.64
C ALA A 36 11.70 -14.13 8.85
N ALA A 37 12.50 -13.08 8.65
CA ALA A 37 12.81 -12.13 9.70
C ALA A 37 11.58 -11.38 10.25
N LEU A 38 10.62 -11.00 9.38
CA LEU A 38 9.37 -10.38 9.79
C LEU A 38 8.57 -11.32 10.69
N ARG A 39 8.44 -12.60 10.32
CA ARG A 39 7.71 -13.61 11.08
C ARG A 39 8.35 -13.87 12.45
N GLU A 40 9.67 -13.99 12.51
CA GLU A 40 10.40 -14.10 13.76
C GLU A 40 10.19 -12.89 14.67
N ASP A 41 10.27 -11.67 14.11
CA ASP A 41 10.06 -10.42 14.84
C ASP A 41 8.63 -10.30 15.39
N LEU A 42 7.61 -10.71 14.61
CA LEU A 42 6.22 -10.72 15.06
C LEU A 42 6.02 -11.73 16.20
N ALA A 43 6.58 -12.95 16.05
CA ALA A 43 6.51 -13.99 17.08
C ALA A 43 7.20 -13.56 18.38
N TRP A 44 8.37 -12.96 18.30
CA TRP A 44 9.11 -12.45 19.46
C TRP A 44 8.33 -11.34 20.22
N LEU A 45 7.59 -10.51 19.48
CA LEU A 45 6.73 -9.48 20.07
C LEU A 45 5.38 -10.01 20.58
N GLY A 46 5.09 -11.30 20.39
CA GLY A 46 3.80 -11.89 20.76
C GLY A 46 2.65 -11.48 19.82
N PHE A 47 2.94 -11.07 18.61
CA PHE A 47 1.95 -10.68 17.61
C PHE A 47 1.62 -11.89 16.71
N ALA A 48 0.62 -12.67 17.12
CA ALA A 48 0.07 -13.75 16.32
C ALA A 48 -1.13 -13.26 15.50
N PRO A 49 -1.16 -13.42 14.17
CA PRO A 49 -2.33 -13.11 13.37
C PRO A 49 -3.45 -14.14 13.61
N ASP A 50 -4.71 -13.72 13.43
CA ASP A 50 -5.86 -14.62 13.53
C ASP A 50 -6.01 -15.53 12.30
N ALA A 51 -5.49 -15.07 11.16
CA ALA A 51 -5.39 -15.88 9.94
C ALA A 51 -4.29 -15.34 9.02
N GLU A 52 -3.76 -16.23 8.18
CA GLU A 52 -2.92 -15.86 7.03
C GLU A 52 -3.76 -15.93 5.75
N VAL A 53 -3.54 -14.99 4.85
CA VAL A 53 -4.21 -14.92 3.55
C VAL A 53 -3.19 -15.11 2.42
N PRO A 54 -3.61 -15.44 1.20
CA PRO A 54 -2.70 -15.62 0.08
C PRO A 54 -1.77 -14.42 -0.12
N ARG A 55 -0.49 -14.67 -0.36
CA ARG A 55 0.49 -13.63 -0.67
C ARG A 55 0.21 -12.99 -2.02
N GLN A 56 0.62 -11.76 -2.20
CA GLN A 56 0.31 -11.00 -3.44
C GLN A 56 0.94 -11.60 -4.69
N SER A 57 2.14 -12.19 -4.60
CA SER A 57 2.79 -12.85 -5.73
C SER A 57 2.01 -14.03 -6.30
N ASP A 58 1.15 -14.69 -5.50
CA ASP A 58 0.32 -15.81 -5.92
C ASP A 58 -1.02 -15.37 -6.54
N ARG A 59 -1.36 -14.08 -6.46
CA ARG A 59 -2.65 -13.54 -6.88
C ARG A 59 -2.65 -12.92 -8.28
N GLY A 60 -1.60 -13.13 -9.06
CA GLY A 60 -1.45 -12.55 -10.41
C GLY A 60 -2.63 -12.84 -11.35
N ALA A 61 -3.21 -14.03 -11.30
CA ALA A 61 -4.40 -14.39 -12.09
C ALA A 61 -5.64 -13.55 -11.68
N ARG A 62 -5.86 -13.35 -10.38
CA ARG A 62 -6.95 -12.52 -9.86
C ARG A 62 -6.81 -11.07 -10.27
N TYR A 63 -5.60 -10.52 -10.21
CA TYR A 63 -5.32 -9.16 -10.66
C TYR A 63 -5.56 -9.00 -12.18
N ALA A 64 -5.20 -10.01 -12.97
CA ALA A 64 -5.46 -10.00 -14.41
C ALA A 64 -6.96 -10.06 -14.74
N GLU A 65 -7.75 -10.83 -13.99
CA GLU A 65 -9.21 -10.89 -14.10
C GLU A 65 -9.84 -9.52 -13.81
N VAL A 66 -9.44 -8.86 -12.71
CA VAL A 66 -9.95 -7.53 -12.35
C VAL A 66 -9.55 -6.48 -13.41
N LEU A 67 -8.33 -6.56 -13.95
CA LEU A 67 -7.92 -5.70 -15.05
C LEU A 67 -8.79 -5.90 -16.28
N ALA A 68 -9.07 -7.16 -16.65
CA ALA A 68 -9.90 -7.47 -17.83
C ALA A 68 -11.33 -6.91 -17.68
N ASP A 69 -11.93 -6.98 -16.47
CA ASP A 69 -13.22 -6.34 -16.20
C ASP A 69 -13.15 -4.81 -16.36
N LEU A 70 -12.11 -4.18 -15.81
CA LEU A 70 -11.92 -2.73 -15.96
C LEU A 70 -11.74 -2.33 -17.43
N GLU A 71 -10.99 -3.09 -18.22
CA GLU A 71 -10.80 -2.86 -19.67
C GLU A 71 -12.10 -3.08 -20.45
N HIS A 72 -12.86 -4.13 -20.14
CA HIS A 72 -14.18 -4.38 -20.74
C HIS A 72 -15.18 -3.25 -20.48
N ARG A 73 -15.10 -2.63 -19.32
CA ARG A 73 -15.93 -1.46 -18.93
C ARG A 73 -15.35 -0.13 -19.41
N GLU A 74 -14.30 -0.15 -20.23
CA GLU A 74 -13.60 1.06 -20.72
C GLU A 74 -13.06 1.97 -19.58
N LEU A 75 -12.82 1.40 -18.40
CA LEU A 75 -12.29 2.12 -17.23
C LEU A 75 -10.77 2.03 -17.12
N ALA A 76 -10.13 1.16 -17.90
CA ALA A 76 -8.68 1.03 -17.95
C ALA A 76 -8.17 1.05 -19.39
N TYR A 77 -6.94 1.52 -19.57
CA TYR A 77 -6.32 1.67 -20.89
C TYR A 77 -4.81 1.49 -20.83
N PRO A 78 -4.15 1.10 -21.96
CA PRO A 78 -2.70 0.97 -22.07
C PRO A 78 -2.00 2.34 -22.02
N CYS A 79 -0.79 2.38 -21.43
CA CYS A 79 0.00 3.60 -21.29
C CYS A 79 1.49 3.31 -21.57
N ASP A 80 2.11 4.07 -22.50
CA ASP A 80 3.52 3.94 -22.84
C ASP A 80 4.44 5.00 -22.19
N CYS A 81 3.87 5.95 -21.43
CA CYS A 81 4.62 7.05 -20.83
C CYS A 81 5.65 6.57 -19.80
N SER A 82 6.86 7.08 -19.94
CA SER A 82 7.89 6.99 -18.90
C SER A 82 7.66 8.03 -17.80
N ARG A 83 8.35 7.89 -16.66
CA ARG A 83 8.35 8.92 -15.61
C ARG A 83 8.86 10.26 -16.14
N LYS A 84 9.84 10.24 -17.05
CA LYS A 84 10.41 11.44 -17.68
C LYS A 84 9.36 12.14 -18.56
N ASP A 85 8.59 11.40 -19.34
CA ASP A 85 7.52 11.97 -20.18
C ASP A 85 6.45 12.63 -19.33
N ILE A 86 6.06 11.95 -18.23
CA ILE A 86 5.06 12.50 -17.29
C ILE A 86 5.58 13.77 -16.62
N ALA A 87 6.83 13.78 -16.15
CA ALA A 87 7.44 14.94 -15.51
C ALA A 87 7.58 16.14 -16.45
N ALA A 88 7.84 15.91 -17.73
CA ALA A 88 7.95 16.96 -18.74
C ALA A 88 6.62 17.67 -19.05
N GLU A 89 5.50 16.98 -18.88
CA GLU A 89 4.14 17.49 -19.15
C GLU A 89 3.39 17.92 -17.86
N ALA A 90 3.86 17.47 -16.69
CA ALA A 90 3.23 17.83 -15.42
C ALA A 90 3.60 19.26 -15.04
N GLY A 91 2.63 20.19 -15.19
CA GLY A 91 2.82 21.59 -14.78
C GLY A 91 2.85 21.76 -13.25
N ASP A 92 2.12 20.90 -12.51
CA ASP A 92 1.99 20.99 -11.06
C ASP A 92 2.44 19.69 -10.38
N VAL A 93 3.33 19.83 -9.39
CA VAL A 93 3.69 18.77 -8.45
C VAL A 93 2.80 18.94 -7.22
N PHE A 94 1.93 17.97 -6.96
CA PHE A 94 1.10 17.97 -5.77
C PHE A 94 1.72 17.04 -4.71
N ASN A 95 2.11 17.58 -3.56
CA ASN A 95 2.74 16.81 -2.47
C ASN A 95 3.90 15.90 -2.93
N GLU A 96 4.83 16.43 -3.73
CA GLU A 96 5.98 15.71 -4.27
C GLU A 96 5.64 14.58 -5.27
N GLU A 97 4.37 14.36 -5.57
CA GLU A 97 3.92 13.37 -6.56
C GLU A 97 3.61 14.03 -7.90
N THR A 98 4.19 13.49 -8.96
CA THR A 98 3.94 13.96 -10.33
C THR A 98 2.57 13.45 -10.81
N ARG A 99 1.64 14.36 -11.04
CA ARG A 99 0.30 14.04 -11.57
C ARG A 99 0.41 13.55 -13.02
N TYR A 100 -0.25 12.44 -13.33
CA TYR A 100 -0.36 11.97 -14.72
C TYR A 100 -1.38 12.82 -15.51
N PRO A 101 -1.00 13.41 -16.67
CA PRO A 101 -1.85 14.35 -17.41
C PRO A 101 -2.97 13.70 -18.24
N GLY A 102 -3.02 12.38 -18.37
CA GLY A 102 -4.04 11.67 -19.16
C GLY A 102 -3.67 11.43 -20.64
N ARG A 103 -2.43 11.67 -21.02
CA ARG A 103 -1.93 11.64 -22.41
C ARG A 103 -2.38 10.41 -23.24
N CYS A 104 -2.41 9.23 -22.61
CA CYS A 104 -2.72 7.98 -23.34
C CYS A 104 -4.21 7.62 -23.36
N ARG A 105 -5.10 8.36 -22.68
CA ARG A 105 -6.54 8.06 -22.67
C ARG A 105 -7.16 7.95 -24.06
N THR A 106 -6.73 8.81 -24.99
CA THR A 106 -7.30 8.91 -26.34
C THR A 106 -6.42 8.29 -27.41
N ARG A 107 -5.29 7.67 -27.02
CA ARG A 107 -4.37 7.03 -27.96
C ARG A 107 -4.76 5.58 -28.17
N ALA A 108 -4.86 5.17 -29.41
CA ALA A 108 -5.10 3.77 -29.78
C ALA A 108 -3.80 2.94 -29.65
N LEU A 109 -3.36 2.73 -28.40
CA LEU A 109 -2.21 1.88 -28.11
C LEU A 109 -2.63 0.41 -28.11
N ASP A 110 -1.78 -0.45 -28.69
CA ASP A 110 -2.02 -1.89 -28.68
C ASP A 110 -1.76 -2.47 -27.27
N PRO A 111 -2.78 -3.06 -26.63
CA PRO A 111 -2.62 -3.67 -25.31
C PRO A 111 -1.63 -4.85 -25.30
N ALA A 112 -1.43 -5.54 -26.42
CA ALA A 112 -0.53 -6.69 -26.49
C ALA A 112 0.95 -6.28 -26.40
N THR A 113 1.29 -5.10 -26.92
CA THR A 113 2.66 -4.59 -26.95
C THR A 113 2.95 -3.52 -25.89
N THR A 114 1.91 -3.03 -25.21
CA THR A 114 2.01 -1.99 -24.18
C THR A 114 1.57 -2.56 -22.83
N PRO A 115 2.49 -3.06 -21.99
CA PRO A 115 2.13 -3.78 -20.76
C PRO A 115 1.56 -2.88 -19.64
N ALA A 116 1.94 -1.59 -19.59
CA ALA A 116 1.44 -0.72 -18.54
C ALA A 116 -0.03 -0.37 -18.70
N ARG A 117 -0.75 -0.29 -17.56
CA ARG A 117 -2.19 0.00 -17.50
C ARG A 117 -2.48 1.11 -16.51
N ARG A 118 -3.40 1.98 -16.90
CA ARG A 118 -3.95 3.00 -16.02
C ARG A 118 -5.46 2.89 -15.93
N VAL A 119 -5.97 3.16 -14.72
CA VAL A 119 -7.41 3.31 -14.47
C VAL A 119 -7.77 4.78 -14.55
N ILE A 120 -8.86 5.07 -15.23
CA ILE A 120 -9.43 6.41 -15.35
C ILE A 120 -9.92 6.88 -13.99
N ILE A 121 -9.44 8.03 -13.55
CA ILE A 121 -9.88 8.67 -12.31
C ILE A 121 -10.61 9.97 -12.67
N GLU A 122 -11.93 9.89 -12.68
CA GLU A 122 -12.77 11.04 -12.95
C GLU A 122 -12.65 12.12 -11.86
N PRO A 123 -12.85 13.41 -12.20
CA PRO A 123 -12.89 14.49 -11.23
C PRO A 123 -13.91 14.24 -10.12
N GLY A 124 -13.61 14.70 -8.93
CA GLY A 124 -14.48 14.58 -7.76
C GLY A 124 -13.66 14.41 -6.48
N ALA A 125 -14.31 14.67 -5.36
CA ALA A 125 -13.74 14.49 -4.03
C ALA A 125 -14.10 13.12 -3.47
N GLU A 126 -13.16 12.53 -2.73
CA GLU A 126 -13.40 11.43 -1.81
C GLU A 126 -13.37 11.99 -0.39
N ARG A 127 -14.50 11.81 0.32
CA ARG A 127 -14.64 12.21 1.71
C ARG A 127 -14.69 10.96 2.58
N PHE A 128 -13.91 10.99 3.65
CA PHE A 128 -13.89 9.91 4.64
C PHE A 128 -13.53 10.48 6.01
N THR A 129 -13.84 9.75 7.07
CA THR A 129 -13.39 10.11 8.41
C THR A 129 -12.29 9.16 8.84
N ASP A 130 -11.08 9.71 9.05
CA ASP A 130 -9.98 8.96 9.64
C ASP A 130 -10.17 8.89 11.16
N LEU A 131 -9.97 7.72 11.75
CA LEU A 131 -10.21 7.48 13.16
C LEU A 131 -9.23 8.23 14.10
N ALA A 132 -8.05 8.62 13.58
CA ALA A 132 -7.07 9.40 14.33
C ALA A 132 -7.03 10.87 13.93
N LEU A 133 -7.22 11.18 12.65
CA LEU A 133 -7.04 12.52 12.07
C LEU A 133 -8.35 13.26 11.81
N GLY A 134 -9.51 12.60 12.01
CA GLY A 134 -10.82 13.20 11.78
C GLY A 134 -11.20 13.30 10.29
N PRO A 135 -12.12 14.24 9.94
CA PRO A 135 -12.62 14.38 8.58
C PRO A 135 -11.53 14.70 7.57
N GLN A 136 -11.55 14.00 6.44
CA GLN A 136 -10.60 14.15 5.34
C GLN A 136 -11.35 14.37 4.02
N GLU A 137 -10.78 15.18 3.14
CA GLU A 137 -11.21 15.35 1.77
C GLU A 137 -10.02 15.29 0.84
N GLN A 138 -10.10 14.43 -0.18
CA GLN A 138 -9.04 14.26 -1.17
C GLN A 138 -9.61 14.31 -2.58
N HIS A 139 -8.79 14.76 -3.53
CA HIS A 139 -9.16 14.85 -4.95
C HIS A 139 -8.21 13.98 -5.79
N PRO A 140 -8.45 12.66 -5.93
CA PRO A 140 -7.52 11.73 -6.59
C PRO A 140 -7.10 12.17 -7.99
N SER A 141 -8.02 12.66 -8.82
CA SER A 141 -7.73 13.13 -10.18
C SER A 141 -6.77 14.33 -10.23
N ARG A 142 -6.77 15.16 -9.17
CA ARG A 142 -5.82 16.29 -9.04
C ARG A 142 -4.50 15.84 -8.44
N GLN A 143 -4.51 14.85 -7.55
CA GLN A 143 -3.32 14.35 -6.86
C GLN A 143 -2.46 13.47 -7.76
N CYS A 144 -3.03 12.44 -8.39
CA CYS A 144 -2.27 11.48 -9.18
C CYS A 144 -2.67 11.41 -10.67
N GLY A 145 -3.82 11.99 -11.05
CA GLY A 145 -4.39 11.75 -12.38
C GLY A 145 -4.88 10.31 -12.50
N ASP A 146 -4.77 9.71 -13.68
CA ASP A 146 -5.15 8.31 -13.88
C ASP A 146 -4.17 7.38 -13.21
N LEU A 147 -4.73 6.47 -12.40
CA LEU A 147 -3.97 5.61 -11.50
C LEU A 147 -3.23 4.52 -12.27
N LEU A 148 -1.91 4.46 -12.12
CA LEU A 148 -1.13 3.35 -12.64
C LEU A 148 -1.43 2.10 -11.82
N ILE A 149 -1.90 1.03 -12.48
CA ILE A 149 -2.22 -0.25 -11.83
C ILE A 149 -1.28 -1.38 -12.25
N ARG A 150 -0.65 -1.26 -13.44
CA ARG A 150 0.38 -2.15 -13.92
C ARG A 150 1.49 -1.33 -14.55
N ASP A 151 2.74 -1.63 -14.26
CA ASP A 151 3.89 -0.88 -14.76
C ASP A 151 4.36 -1.35 -16.16
N ARG A 152 5.38 -0.69 -16.71
CA ARG A 152 5.94 -1.00 -18.03
C ARG A 152 6.68 -2.35 -18.08
N LEU A 153 7.04 -2.90 -16.95
CA LEU A 153 7.66 -4.23 -16.82
C LEU A 153 6.61 -5.32 -16.60
N GLY A 154 5.32 -4.93 -16.53
CA GLY A 154 4.22 -5.83 -16.29
C GLY A 154 3.97 -6.14 -14.82
N ASN A 155 4.62 -5.46 -13.88
CA ASN A 155 4.40 -5.65 -12.45
C ASN A 155 3.13 -4.91 -12.00
N TRP A 156 2.39 -5.54 -11.09
CA TRP A 156 1.26 -4.89 -10.43
C TRP A 156 1.73 -3.82 -9.46
N THR A 157 0.97 -2.74 -9.31
CA THR A 157 1.33 -1.68 -8.38
C THR A 157 0.71 -1.91 -7.00
N TYR A 158 1.35 -1.39 -5.95
CA TYR A 158 0.85 -1.44 -4.59
C TYR A 158 -0.61 -0.98 -4.48
N GLN A 159 -0.94 0.17 -5.10
CA GLN A 159 -2.28 0.75 -5.03
C GLN A 159 -3.37 -0.19 -5.56
N PHE A 160 -3.05 -0.96 -6.58
CA PHE A 160 -3.99 -1.92 -7.18
C PHE A 160 -4.11 -3.20 -6.34
N CYS A 161 -2.97 -3.80 -6.01
CA CYS A 161 -2.94 -5.05 -5.26
C CYS A 161 -3.67 -4.91 -3.91
N VAL A 162 -3.35 -3.87 -3.13
CA VAL A 162 -3.94 -3.69 -1.80
C VAL A 162 -5.46 -3.51 -1.86
N VAL A 163 -5.97 -2.78 -2.86
CA VAL A 163 -7.42 -2.55 -2.98
C VAL A 163 -8.16 -3.82 -3.40
N VAL A 164 -7.63 -4.58 -4.37
CA VAL A 164 -8.23 -5.86 -4.79
C VAL A 164 -8.22 -6.85 -3.64
N ASP A 165 -7.10 -6.95 -2.92
CA ASP A 165 -6.97 -7.86 -1.80
C ASP A 165 -7.88 -7.50 -0.64
N ASP A 166 -7.97 -6.22 -0.29
CA ASP A 166 -8.84 -5.75 0.80
C ASP A 166 -10.32 -6.00 0.50
N LEU A 167 -10.72 -5.92 -0.78
CA LEU A 167 -12.07 -6.31 -1.21
C LEU A 167 -12.31 -7.80 -1.07
N ASP A 168 -11.44 -8.63 -1.64
CA ASP A 168 -11.60 -10.08 -1.67
C ASP A 168 -11.51 -10.71 -0.26
N GLN A 169 -10.73 -10.09 0.64
CA GLN A 169 -10.47 -10.57 2.00
C GLN A 169 -11.41 -9.94 3.04
N GLY A 170 -12.30 -9.05 2.62
CA GLY A 170 -13.28 -8.41 3.50
C GLY A 170 -12.65 -7.50 4.56
N VAL A 171 -11.55 -6.82 4.23
CA VAL A 171 -10.90 -5.87 5.16
C VAL A 171 -11.82 -4.68 5.37
N ASP A 172 -12.17 -4.40 6.61
CA ASP A 172 -13.06 -3.32 7.05
C ASP A 172 -12.35 -2.24 7.89
N LEU A 173 -11.13 -2.52 8.36
CA LEU A 173 -10.27 -1.56 9.08
C LEU A 173 -8.85 -1.60 8.54
N VAL A 174 -8.35 -0.44 8.12
CA VAL A 174 -6.96 -0.23 7.65
C VAL A 174 -6.21 0.66 8.64
N VAL A 175 -5.19 0.10 9.30
CA VAL A 175 -4.32 0.82 10.22
C VAL A 175 -2.92 0.94 9.62
N ARG A 176 -2.43 2.17 9.43
CA ARG A 176 -1.14 2.41 8.76
C ARG A 176 -0.52 3.76 9.13
N GLY A 177 0.70 4.01 8.68
CA GLY A 177 1.38 5.29 8.90
C GLY A 177 0.74 6.45 8.12
N GLU A 178 0.83 7.66 8.66
CA GLU A 178 0.34 8.91 8.05
C GLU A 178 1.00 9.23 6.69
N ASP A 179 2.14 8.64 6.38
CA ASP A 179 2.81 8.77 5.09
C ASP A 179 2.01 8.14 3.93
N LEU A 180 1.05 7.29 4.24
CA LEU A 180 0.12 6.70 3.26
C LEU A 180 -1.23 7.43 3.20
N LEU A 181 -1.44 8.50 3.98
CA LEU A 181 -2.71 9.23 3.99
C LEU A 181 -3.08 9.74 2.60
N SER A 182 -2.13 10.31 1.85
CA SER A 182 -2.37 10.82 0.50
C SER A 182 -2.82 9.75 -0.51
N SER A 183 -2.59 8.48 -0.21
CA SER A 183 -3.03 7.35 -1.04
C SER A 183 -4.48 6.93 -0.79
N THR A 184 -5.09 7.37 0.32
CA THR A 184 -6.40 6.87 0.76
C THR A 184 -7.52 7.20 -0.22
N GLY A 185 -7.62 8.43 -0.68
CA GLY A 185 -8.67 8.85 -1.61
C GLY A 185 -8.62 8.09 -2.94
N ARG A 186 -7.42 7.84 -3.50
CA ARG A 186 -7.29 7.06 -4.74
C ARG A 186 -7.65 5.58 -4.55
N GLN A 187 -7.35 5.02 -3.38
CA GLN A 187 -7.74 3.65 -3.04
C GLN A 187 -9.25 3.53 -2.84
N ILE A 188 -9.89 4.49 -2.16
CA ILE A 188 -11.36 4.56 -2.06
C ILE A 188 -11.99 4.66 -3.45
N ARG A 189 -11.48 5.54 -4.32
CA ARG A 189 -11.99 5.69 -5.68
C ARG A 189 -11.85 4.40 -6.49
N LEU A 190 -10.71 3.74 -6.42
CA LEU A 190 -10.50 2.45 -7.09
C LEU A 190 -11.45 1.38 -6.52
N ALA A 191 -11.60 1.28 -5.20
CA ALA A 191 -12.51 0.33 -4.57
C ALA A 191 -13.96 0.53 -5.02
N ARG A 192 -14.42 1.79 -5.17
CA ARG A 192 -15.76 2.10 -5.71
C ARG A 192 -15.91 1.64 -7.17
N LEU A 193 -14.90 1.83 -8.01
CA LEU A 193 -14.90 1.33 -9.39
C LEU A 193 -14.97 -0.20 -9.44
N LEU A 194 -14.44 -0.87 -8.43
CA LEU A 194 -14.50 -2.33 -8.26
C LEU A 194 -15.76 -2.81 -7.50
N GLY A 195 -16.72 -1.92 -7.23
CA GLY A 195 -18.03 -2.27 -6.68
C GLY A 195 -18.17 -2.12 -5.16
N ARG A 196 -17.17 -1.61 -4.45
CA ARG A 196 -17.29 -1.33 -3.02
C ARG A 196 -18.05 -0.03 -2.78
N SER A 197 -19.26 -0.10 -2.22
CA SER A 197 -20.09 1.08 -1.92
C SER A 197 -19.51 1.91 -0.77
N GLU A 198 -19.13 1.24 0.33
CA GLU A 198 -18.60 1.88 1.53
C GLU A 198 -17.11 1.58 1.70
N PRO A 199 -16.27 2.60 1.92
CA PRO A 199 -14.85 2.37 2.18
C PRO A 199 -14.64 1.66 3.53
N PRO A 200 -13.49 0.99 3.74
CA PRO A 200 -13.10 0.55 5.07
C PRO A 200 -12.90 1.76 6.00
N ALA A 201 -12.94 1.53 7.30
CA ALA A 201 -12.46 2.50 8.25
C ALA A 201 -10.94 2.66 8.12
N PHE A 202 -10.44 3.89 8.22
CA PHE A 202 -9.00 4.18 8.18
C PHE A 202 -8.53 4.76 9.51
N LEU A 203 -7.34 4.34 9.93
CA LEU A 203 -6.61 4.94 11.04
C LEU A 203 -5.16 5.18 10.61
N HIS A 204 -4.80 6.45 10.42
CA HIS A 204 -3.44 6.84 10.10
C HIS A 204 -2.71 7.30 11.36
N HIS A 205 -1.75 6.51 11.83
CA HIS A 205 -0.97 6.85 13.01
C HIS A 205 0.25 7.69 12.66
N ALA A 206 0.69 8.54 13.60
CA ALA A 206 1.90 9.33 13.46
C ALA A 206 3.14 8.44 13.27
N LEU A 207 4.09 8.90 12.46
CA LEU A 207 5.37 8.24 12.27
C LEU A 207 6.31 8.51 13.44
N LEU A 208 7.15 7.51 13.76
CA LEU A 208 8.27 7.76 14.65
C LEU A 208 9.32 8.61 13.95
N ARG A 209 9.72 9.69 14.60
CA ARG A 209 10.73 10.62 14.12
C ARG A 209 11.90 10.68 15.10
N LYS A 210 13.08 10.95 14.56
CA LYS A 210 14.28 11.27 15.37
C LYS A 210 14.07 12.61 16.11
N PRO A 211 14.82 12.90 17.19
CA PRO A 211 14.74 14.19 17.89
C PRO A 211 14.90 15.41 16.94
N GLY A 212 15.58 15.26 15.82
CA GLY A 212 15.73 16.28 14.77
C GLY A 212 14.62 16.32 13.72
N GLY A 213 13.50 15.56 13.92
CA GLY A 213 12.35 15.54 13.01
C GLY A 213 12.46 14.59 11.81
N ALA A 214 13.63 14.05 11.51
CA ALA A 214 13.81 13.09 10.42
C ALA A 214 13.07 11.77 10.71
N LYS A 215 12.53 11.14 9.65
CA LYS A 215 11.90 9.81 9.74
C LYS A 215 12.96 8.78 10.11
N LEU A 216 12.60 7.83 11.00
CA LEU A 216 13.44 6.66 11.24
C LEU A 216 13.57 5.83 9.96
N SER A 217 14.80 5.47 9.60
CA SER A 217 15.09 4.73 8.37
C SER A 217 16.15 3.66 8.62
N LYS A 218 15.91 2.44 8.11
CA LYS A 218 16.91 1.36 8.14
C LYS A 218 18.20 1.72 7.38
N SER A 219 18.09 2.53 6.33
CA SER A 219 19.25 3.00 5.57
C SER A 219 20.19 3.90 6.39
N ASP A 220 19.65 4.53 7.44
CA ASP A 220 20.40 5.43 8.32
C ASP A 220 20.98 4.72 9.55
N GLY A 221 20.91 3.37 9.60
CA GLY A 221 21.41 2.58 10.71
C GLY A 221 20.56 2.65 11.99
N ASP A 222 19.29 3.06 11.87
CA ASP A 222 18.38 3.09 13.02
C ASP A 222 18.07 1.69 13.53
N THR A 223 18.05 1.53 14.85
CA THR A 223 17.84 0.25 15.54
C THR A 223 16.50 -0.38 15.14
N GLY A 224 16.55 -1.53 14.54
CA GLY A 224 15.39 -2.37 14.22
C GLY A 224 15.02 -3.31 15.38
N VAL A 225 13.91 -4.02 15.22
CA VAL A 225 13.47 -5.01 16.23
C VAL A 225 14.45 -6.18 16.32
N ARG A 226 15.06 -6.59 15.21
CA ARG A 226 16.09 -7.64 15.21
C ARG A 226 17.27 -7.28 16.12
N GLU A 227 17.76 -6.06 16.07
CA GLU A 227 18.86 -5.59 16.92
C GLU A 227 18.43 -5.50 18.40
N LEU A 228 17.18 -5.11 18.66
CA LEU A 228 16.62 -5.10 20.01
C LEU A 228 16.50 -6.53 20.56
N ARG A 229 16.05 -7.48 19.74
CA ARG A 229 15.96 -8.89 20.09
C ARG A 229 17.34 -9.46 20.42
N ALA A 230 18.33 -9.26 19.56
CA ALA A 230 19.69 -9.74 19.77
C ALA A 230 20.28 -9.23 21.10
N ARG A 231 20.14 -7.94 21.39
CA ARG A 231 20.61 -7.36 22.68
C ARG A 231 19.87 -7.92 23.89
N SER A 232 18.57 -8.21 23.76
CA SER A 232 17.79 -8.81 24.84
C SER A 232 18.23 -10.25 25.12
N GLU A 233 18.51 -11.02 24.08
CA GLU A 233 19.00 -12.39 24.19
C GLU A 233 20.42 -12.45 24.80
N GLU A 234 21.32 -11.55 24.38
CA GLU A 234 22.66 -11.41 24.98
C GLU A 234 22.59 -11.12 26.48
N HIS A 235 21.78 -10.13 26.87
CA HIS A 235 21.63 -9.74 28.27
C HIS A 235 21.01 -10.87 29.13
N THR A 236 20.06 -11.61 28.59
CA THR A 236 19.45 -12.75 29.27
C THR A 236 20.47 -13.87 29.46
N SER A 237 21.32 -14.12 28.48
CA SER A 237 22.37 -15.14 28.54
C SER A 237 23.45 -14.79 29.60
N GLU A 238 23.82 -13.52 29.71
CA GLU A 238 24.76 -13.06 30.73
C GLU A 238 24.19 -13.24 32.15
N LEU A 239 22.89 -12.94 32.36
CA LEU A 239 22.24 -13.12 33.67
C LEU A 239 22.10 -14.59 34.09
N GLN A 240 22.02 -15.53 33.14
CA GLN A 240 21.92 -16.96 33.41
C GLN A 240 23.29 -17.64 33.64
N SER A 241 24.38 -16.96 33.31
CA SER A 241 25.76 -17.48 33.49
C SER A 241 26.40 -17.08 34.81
N HIS A 242 25.69 -16.39 35.68
CA HIS A 242 26.03 -16.04 37.06
C HIS A 242 25.09 -16.73 38.05
#